data_9563e952f5baf2dbbb2867fb1a3ee536
#
_entry.id   9563e952f5baf2dbbb2867fb1a3ee536
#
_cell.length_a   1.000
_cell.length_b   1.000
_cell.length_c   1.000
_cell.angle_alpha   90.00
_cell.angle_beta   90.00
_cell.angle_gamma   90.00
#
_symmetry.space_group_name_H-M   'P 1'
#
loop_
_entity.id
_entity.type
_entity.pdbx_description
1 polymer ?
#
loop_
_entity_poly.entity_id
_entity_poly.type
_entity_poly.pdbx_seq_one_letter_code
_entity_poly.pdbx_strand_id
1 'polypeptide(L)'
;MITTLAALALLADDDWNFKLSLGFDASGDAQTVTNFRVDIEGDQKAEDHSYETLLRIQYGESEGERIRNDVEARFRGDWKSDEERWGLFSDTRFRIDEFQNFDTRLTESLGGTYQIYENEGDKKWNLDAVFGGGFRLDSGLIDPNADEFVPEGNIGFRGSMEPSERHVLKGSLFLYPDLDGLEDYRTFTNIDWNYMLDPDQGLSLRINADQEYDTARLVRSAWNVKVMVQMEL
;
A
#
# COMPACT_ATOMS: atom_id res chain seq x y z
N MET A 1 12.80 4.30 14.41
CA MET A 1 12.49 3.91 15.82
C MET A 1 11.43 4.81 16.48
N ILE A 2 11.43 6.12 16.28
CA ILE A 2 10.42 7.02 16.86
C ILE A 2 9.04 6.80 16.25
N THR A 3 8.94 6.60 14.93
CA THR A 3 7.71 6.32 14.18
C THR A 3 7.05 4.99 14.59
N THR A 4 7.83 3.96 14.85
CA THR A 4 7.32 2.63 15.26
C THR A 4 6.70 2.65 16.66
N LEU A 5 7.27 3.42 17.58
CA LEU A 5 6.73 3.61 18.94
C LEU A 5 5.46 4.47 18.96
N ALA A 6 5.40 5.50 18.09
CA ALA A 6 4.20 6.33 17.92
C ALA A 6 3.05 5.51 17.30
N ALA A 7 3.34 4.65 16.32
CA ALA A 7 2.34 3.76 15.71
C ALA A 7 1.74 2.77 16.74
N LEU A 8 2.56 2.17 17.62
CA LEU A 8 2.08 1.27 18.66
C LEU A 8 1.23 1.98 19.74
N ALA A 9 1.53 3.25 20.04
CA ALA A 9 0.74 4.04 20.99
C ALA A 9 -0.62 4.47 20.42
N LEU A 10 -0.69 4.72 19.10
CA LEU A 10 -1.93 5.06 18.39
C LEU A 10 -2.88 3.87 18.25
N LEU A 11 -2.36 2.64 18.14
CA LEU A 11 -3.18 1.42 18.08
C LEU A 11 -3.90 1.08 19.41
N ALA A 12 -3.63 1.81 20.47
CA ALA A 12 -4.29 1.62 21.78
C ALA A 12 -5.56 2.47 21.96
N ASP A 13 -5.96 3.24 20.96
CA ASP A 13 -7.16 4.09 20.98
C ASP A 13 -8.36 3.31 20.42
N ASP A 14 -9.55 3.46 21.02
CA ASP A 14 -10.77 2.69 20.69
C ASP A 14 -11.40 3.03 19.32
N ASP A 15 -10.86 4.03 18.59
CA ASP A 15 -11.42 4.54 17.33
C ASP A 15 -10.86 3.88 16.05
N TRP A 16 -10.09 2.79 16.18
CA TRP A 16 -9.56 2.05 15.05
C TRP A 16 -10.58 1.05 14.48
N ASN A 17 -10.71 1.09 13.15
CA ASN A 17 -11.47 0.11 12.39
C ASN A 17 -10.52 -0.89 11.73
N PHE A 18 -10.60 -2.17 12.10
CA PHE A 18 -9.74 -3.22 11.57
C PHE A 18 -10.48 -4.11 10.57
N LYS A 19 -9.75 -4.54 9.54
CA LYS A 19 -10.23 -5.44 8.49
C LYS A 19 -9.23 -6.55 8.25
N LEU A 20 -9.73 -7.77 8.13
CA LEU A 20 -8.96 -8.95 7.74
C LEU A 20 -9.35 -9.36 6.32
N SER A 21 -8.37 -9.47 5.43
CA SER A 21 -8.58 -9.98 4.06
C SER A 21 -7.79 -11.26 3.87
N LEU A 22 -8.44 -12.28 3.30
CA LEU A 22 -7.84 -13.55 2.94
C LEU A 22 -7.96 -13.74 1.42
N GLY A 23 -6.84 -13.92 0.75
CA GLY A 23 -6.75 -14.18 -0.68
C GLY A 23 -6.07 -15.51 -0.94
N PHE A 24 -6.62 -16.24 -1.90
CA PHE A 24 -6.06 -17.48 -2.40
C PHE A 24 -6.20 -17.48 -3.92
N ASP A 25 -5.12 -17.76 -4.63
CA ASP A 25 -5.17 -18.05 -6.04
C ASP A 25 -4.38 -19.33 -6.35
N ALA A 26 -4.94 -20.14 -7.21
CA ALA A 26 -4.27 -21.32 -7.74
C ALA A 26 -4.41 -21.27 -9.26
N SER A 27 -3.31 -21.35 -9.95
CA SER A 27 -3.29 -21.48 -11.40
C SER A 27 -2.54 -22.75 -11.77
N GLY A 28 -3.05 -23.49 -12.75
CA GLY A 28 -2.43 -24.70 -13.23
C GLY A 28 -2.66 -24.84 -14.72
N ASP A 29 -1.56 -24.95 -15.49
CA ASP A 29 -1.55 -25.38 -16.87
C ASP A 29 -0.36 -26.34 -17.03
N ALA A 30 0.82 -25.83 -17.36
CA ALA A 30 2.04 -26.65 -17.34
C ALA A 30 2.65 -26.77 -15.94
N GLN A 31 2.39 -25.81 -15.04
CA GLN A 31 2.85 -25.78 -13.64
C GLN A 31 1.72 -25.37 -12.71
N THR A 32 1.61 -26.03 -11.56
CA THR A 32 0.66 -25.65 -10.51
C THR A 32 1.29 -24.55 -9.65
N VAL A 33 0.70 -23.38 -9.66
CA VAL A 33 1.08 -22.25 -8.80
C VAL A 33 0.00 -22.04 -7.76
N THR A 34 0.37 -21.99 -6.50
CA THR A 34 -0.50 -21.71 -5.37
C THR A 34 0.02 -20.46 -4.66
N ASN A 35 -0.82 -19.45 -4.54
CA ASN A 35 -0.49 -18.26 -3.76
C ASN A 35 -1.53 -18.04 -2.67
N PHE A 36 -1.04 -17.60 -1.52
CA PHE A 36 -1.84 -17.23 -0.37
C PHE A 36 -1.47 -15.83 0.08
N ARG A 37 -2.46 -15.03 0.47
CA ARG A 37 -2.25 -13.67 1.00
C ARG A 37 -3.16 -13.42 2.18
N VAL A 38 -2.60 -12.80 3.21
CA VAL A 38 -3.30 -12.24 4.35
C VAL A 38 -2.98 -10.76 4.42
N ASP A 39 -4.00 -9.91 4.48
CA ASP A 39 -3.86 -8.49 4.79
C ASP A 39 -4.64 -8.21 6.09
N ILE A 40 -3.99 -7.52 7.02
CA ILE A 40 -4.61 -6.89 8.18
C ILE A 40 -4.46 -5.40 7.97
N GLU A 41 -5.59 -4.71 7.84
CA GLU A 41 -5.66 -3.28 7.62
C GLU A 41 -6.32 -2.62 8.81
N GLY A 42 -5.84 -1.46 9.22
CA GLY A 42 -6.47 -0.62 10.22
C GLY A 42 -6.60 0.79 9.68
N ASP A 43 -7.74 1.41 9.91
CA ASP A 43 -7.95 2.82 9.62
C ASP A 43 -8.57 3.54 10.82
N GLN A 44 -8.07 4.74 11.07
CA GLN A 44 -8.63 5.68 12.03
C GLN A 44 -8.85 7.01 11.32
N LYS A 45 -9.99 7.65 11.55
CA LYS A 45 -10.34 8.96 10.98
C LYS A 45 -10.84 9.89 12.05
N ALA A 46 -10.24 11.05 12.10
CA ALA A 46 -10.69 12.21 12.88
C ALA A 46 -10.97 13.38 11.95
N GLU A 47 -11.38 14.50 12.49
CA GLU A 47 -11.76 15.71 11.76
C GLU A 47 -10.57 16.30 10.97
N ASP A 48 -9.40 16.35 11.60
CA ASP A 48 -8.18 16.99 11.08
C ASP A 48 -7.07 16.02 10.65
N HIS A 49 -7.23 14.70 10.93
CA HIS A 49 -6.23 13.70 10.58
C HIS A 49 -6.83 12.33 10.30
N SER A 50 -6.07 11.52 9.58
CA SER A 50 -6.37 10.09 9.42
C SER A 50 -5.10 9.27 9.46
N TYR A 51 -5.23 8.03 9.95
CA TYR A 51 -4.14 7.06 9.96
C TYR A 51 -4.59 5.79 9.25
N GLU A 52 -3.66 5.19 8.54
CA GLU A 52 -3.84 3.89 7.89
C GLU A 52 -2.67 2.99 8.25
N THR A 53 -2.94 1.74 8.58
CA THR A 53 -1.93 0.70 8.79
C THR A 53 -2.24 -0.52 7.94
N LEU A 54 -1.20 -1.22 7.50
CA LEU A 54 -1.29 -2.46 6.76
C LEU A 54 -0.20 -3.41 7.24
N LEU A 55 -0.59 -4.64 7.54
CA LEU A 55 0.31 -5.80 7.61
C LEU A 55 -0.13 -6.79 6.53
N ARG A 56 0.77 -7.09 5.61
CA ARG A 56 0.55 -8.02 4.51
C ARG A 56 1.55 -9.15 4.56
N ILE A 57 1.06 -10.37 4.41
CA ILE A 57 1.88 -11.57 4.29
C ILE A 57 1.48 -12.27 3.01
N GLN A 58 2.45 -12.60 2.16
CA GLN A 58 2.24 -13.32 0.93
C GLN A 58 3.19 -14.53 0.86
N TYR A 59 2.62 -15.66 0.48
CA TYR A 59 3.36 -16.89 0.27
C TYR A 59 2.95 -17.50 -1.07
N GLY A 60 3.91 -18.01 -1.82
CA GLY A 60 3.65 -18.66 -3.10
C GLY A 60 4.56 -19.86 -3.33
N GLU A 61 3.99 -20.91 -3.94
CA GLU A 61 4.66 -22.15 -4.26
C GLU A 61 4.32 -22.58 -5.69
N SER A 62 5.30 -23.10 -6.40
CA SER A 62 5.14 -23.71 -7.73
C SER A 62 5.87 -25.03 -7.75
N GLU A 63 5.15 -26.13 -8.08
CA GLU A 63 5.70 -27.50 -8.16
C GLU A 63 6.48 -27.95 -6.90
N GLY A 64 6.08 -27.47 -5.71
CA GLY A 64 6.74 -27.77 -4.44
C GLY A 64 7.95 -26.88 -4.13
N GLU A 65 8.26 -25.94 -5.01
CA GLU A 65 9.30 -24.94 -4.78
C GLU A 65 8.67 -23.61 -4.40
N ARG A 66 9.20 -22.98 -3.35
CA ARG A 66 8.76 -21.65 -2.92
C ARG A 66 9.20 -20.61 -3.95
N ILE A 67 8.25 -19.82 -4.43
CA ILE A 67 8.45 -18.77 -5.43
C ILE A 67 8.12 -17.37 -4.89
N ARG A 68 7.50 -17.29 -3.71
CA ARG A 68 7.14 -16.03 -3.07
C ARG A 68 7.13 -16.19 -1.55
N ASN A 69 7.77 -15.26 -0.88
CA ASN A 69 7.72 -15.09 0.57
C ASN A 69 7.99 -13.62 0.87
N ASP A 70 6.93 -12.88 1.15
CA ASP A 70 6.97 -11.42 1.22
C ASP A 70 6.12 -10.98 2.43
N VAL A 71 6.69 -10.10 3.24
CA VAL A 71 6.03 -9.46 4.37
C VAL A 71 6.16 -7.96 4.20
N GLU A 72 5.05 -7.25 4.24
CA GLU A 72 5.00 -5.79 4.17
C GLU A 72 4.26 -5.24 5.38
N ALA A 73 4.86 -4.25 6.05
CA ALA A 73 4.22 -3.43 7.05
C ALA A 73 4.23 -1.97 6.57
N ARG A 74 3.10 -1.29 6.66
CA ARG A 74 2.95 0.12 6.28
C ARG A 74 2.21 0.88 7.35
N PHE A 75 2.65 2.11 7.57
CA PHE A 75 1.94 3.10 8.36
C PHE A 75 1.90 4.42 7.59
N ARG A 76 0.72 5.00 7.48
CA ARG A 76 0.49 6.29 6.84
C ARG A 76 -0.31 7.19 7.75
N GLY A 77 0.13 8.45 7.87
CA GLY A 77 -0.61 9.53 8.50
C GLY A 77 -0.89 10.62 7.48
N ASP A 78 -2.09 11.16 7.48
CA ASP A 78 -2.52 12.32 6.72
C ASP A 78 -3.12 13.34 7.67
N TRP A 79 -2.70 14.60 7.57
CA TRP A 79 -3.17 15.72 8.36
C TRP A 79 -3.71 16.78 7.43
N LYS A 80 -4.95 17.20 7.63
CA LYS A 80 -5.67 18.12 6.76
C LYS A 80 -6.38 19.18 7.61
N SER A 81 -6.41 20.40 7.16
CA SER A 81 -7.24 21.44 7.75
C SER A 81 -8.60 21.42 7.05
N ASP A 82 -9.70 21.52 7.82
CA ASP A 82 -11.08 21.50 7.26
C ASP A 82 -11.37 22.65 6.31
N GLU A 83 -10.68 23.78 6.51
CA GLU A 83 -10.87 24.99 5.69
C GLU A 83 -9.94 25.05 4.48
N GLU A 84 -8.95 24.15 4.38
CA GLU A 84 -7.91 24.21 3.36
C GLU A 84 -7.86 22.97 2.48
N ARG A 85 -7.58 23.17 1.20
CA ARG A 85 -7.32 22.06 0.26
C ARG A 85 -5.95 21.43 0.43
N TRP A 86 -5.11 22.00 1.29
CA TRP A 86 -3.76 21.53 1.54
C TRP A 86 -3.70 20.66 2.78
N GLY A 87 -2.87 19.65 2.72
CA GLY A 87 -2.58 18.78 3.84
C GLY A 87 -1.13 18.35 3.84
N LEU A 88 -0.77 17.60 4.86
CA LEU A 88 0.55 16.97 5.00
C LEU A 88 0.34 15.46 5.06
N PHE A 89 1.36 14.70 4.67
CA PHE A 89 1.37 13.24 4.86
C PHE A 89 2.73 12.74 5.31
N SER A 90 2.72 11.57 5.96
CA SER A 90 3.87 10.70 6.21
C SER A 90 3.50 9.28 5.81
N ASP A 91 4.37 8.57 5.13
CA ASP A 91 4.18 7.18 4.68
C ASP A 91 5.47 6.40 4.93
N THR A 92 5.41 5.48 5.90
CA THR A 92 6.50 4.57 6.24
C THR A 92 6.12 3.17 5.79
N ARG A 93 6.99 2.52 5.03
CA ARG A 93 6.81 1.14 4.56
C ARG A 93 8.05 0.33 4.84
N PHE A 94 7.86 -0.83 5.44
CA PHE A 94 8.89 -1.84 5.65
C PHE A 94 8.48 -3.12 4.92
N ARG A 95 9.41 -3.69 4.14
CA ARG A 95 9.18 -4.91 3.37
C ARG A 95 10.34 -5.87 3.54
N ILE A 96 10.01 -7.15 3.67
CA ILE A 96 10.94 -8.29 3.57
C ILE A 96 10.50 -9.09 2.35
N ASP A 97 11.41 -9.41 1.43
CA ASP A 97 11.10 -10.17 0.22
C ASP A 97 12.31 -11.01 -0.19
N GLU A 98 12.21 -12.33 -0.03
CA GLU A 98 13.29 -13.27 -0.34
C GLU A 98 13.57 -13.42 -1.85
N PHE A 99 12.68 -12.95 -2.71
CA PHE A 99 12.75 -13.15 -4.17
C PHE A 99 13.04 -11.87 -4.95
N GLN A 100 13.29 -10.77 -4.25
CA GLN A 100 13.77 -9.52 -4.83
C GLN A 100 15.30 -9.43 -4.72
N ASN A 101 15.87 -8.40 -5.33
CA ASN A 101 17.31 -8.08 -5.19
C ASN A 101 17.65 -7.35 -3.87
N PHE A 102 16.73 -7.31 -2.92
CA PHE A 102 16.92 -6.88 -1.55
C PHE A 102 16.22 -7.87 -0.61
N ASP A 103 16.78 -8.12 0.57
CA ASP A 103 16.12 -8.92 1.60
C ASP A 103 15.17 -8.07 2.45
N THR A 104 15.56 -6.82 2.72
CA THR A 104 14.75 -5.85 3.45
C THR A 104 14.77 -4.50 2.75
N ARG A 105 13.62 -3.81 2.77
CA ARG A 105 13.48 -2.45 2.26
C ARG A 105 12.69 -1.60 3.25
N LEU A 106 13.27 -0.47 3.64
CA LEU A 106 12.58 0.59 4.35
C LEU A 106 12.39 1.78 3.42
N THR A 107 11.17 2.25 3.29
CA THR A 107 10.85 3.47 2.55
C THR A 107 10.16 4.46 3.48
N GLU A 108 10.60 5.70 3.48
CA GLU A 108 9.97 6.81 4.20
C GLU A 108 9.68 7.93 3.22
N SER A 109 8.47 8.49 3.27
CA SER A 109 8.07 9.63 2.45
C SER A 109 7.31 10.65 3.30
N LEU A 110 7.64 11.91 3.13
CA LEU A 110 7.00 13.07 3.77
C LEU A 110 6.63 14.08 2.71
N GLY A 111 5.53 14.78 2.86
CA GLY A 111 5.18 15.81 1.88
C GLY A 111 3.84 16.45 2.08
N GLY A 112 3.38 17.10 1.00
CA GLY A 112 2.10 17.78 0.93
C GLY A 112 1.09 17.01 0.10
N THR A 113 -0.17 17.22 0.41
CA THR A 113 -1.32 16.81 -0.40
C THR A 113 -2.09 18.05 -0.83
N TYR A 114 -2.69 17.99 -2.00
CA TYR A 114 -3.60 19.01 -2.49
C TYR A 114 -4.87 18.36 -3.00
N GLN A 115 -6.00 18.71 -2.39
CA GLN A 115 -7.29 18.21 -2.76
C GLN A 115 -7.75 18.86 -4.09
N ILE A 116 -7.72 18.09 -5.17
CA ILE A 116 -8.15 18.52 -6.49
C ILE A 116 -9.67 18.57 -6.54
N TYR A 117 -10.30 17.51 -6.05
CA TYR A 117 -11.74 17.33 -6.11
C TYR A 117 -12.26 16.55 -4.90
N GLU A 118 -13.39 16.98 -4.37
CA GLU A 118 -14.15 16.29 -3.34
C GLU A 118 -15.65 16.49 -3.58
N ASN A 119 -16.41 15.44 -3.41
CA ASN A 119 -17.87 15.48 -3.44
C ASN A 119 -18.41 14.57 -2.34
N GLU A 120 -19.14 15.14 -1.41
CA GLU A 120 -19.77 14.46 -0.25
C GLU A 120 -21.27 14.15 -0.48
N GLY A 121 -21.79 14.34 -1.69
CA GLY A 121 -23.17 14.00 -2.03
C GLY A 121 -23.44 12.49 -2.04
N ASP A 122 -24.55 12.07 -2.66
CA ASP A 122 -24.98 10.65 -2.75
C ASP A 122 -23.91 9.72 -3.32
N LYS A 123 -22.99 10.26 -4.09
CA LYS A 123 -21.80 9.56 -4.58
C LYS A 123 -20.56 10.29 -4.06
N LYS A 124 -19.90 9.69 -3.14
CA LYS A 124 -18.68 10.26 -2.57
C LYS A 124 -17.50 10.05 -3.51
N TRP A 125 -16.76 11.11 -3.77
CA TRP A 125 -15.56 11.10 -4.60
C TRP A 125 -14.51 11.97 -3.96
N ASN A 126 -13.28 11.52 -3.97
CA ASN A 126 -12.14 12.38 -3.70
C ASN A 126 -11.01 12.11 -4.69
N LEU A 127 -10.22 13.13 -4.96
CA LEU A 127 -8.99 13.06 -5.73
C LEU A 127 -7.98 14.05 -5.16
N ASP A 128 -6.85 13.54 -4.74
CA ASP A 128 -5.74 14.30 -4.21
C ASP A 128 -4.51 14.19 -5.11
N ALA A 129 -3.81 15.30 -5.33
CA ALA A 129 -2.42 15.30 -5.74
C ALA A 129 -1.53 15.14 -4.51
N VAL A 130 -0.43 14.40 -4.66
CA VAL A 130 0.53 14.11 -3.61
C VAL A 130 1.93 14.45 -4.13
N PHE A 131 2.73 15.16 -3.33
CA PHE A 131 4.10 15.51 -3.69
C PHE A 131 4.96 15.61 -2.44
N GLY A 132 6.18 15.16 -2.54
CA GLY A 132 7.08 15.12 -1.40
C GLY A 132 8.43 14.54 -1.74
N GLY A 133 9.11 14.09 -0.72
CA GLY A 133 10.37 13.40 -0.82
C GLY A 133 10.62 12.51 0.39
N GLY A 134 11.63 11.70 0.28
CA GLY A 134 12.01 10.77 1.33
C GLY A 134 13.24 9.98 0.94
N PHE A 135 13.28 8.74 1.37
CA PHE A 135 14.37 7.83 1.05
C PHE A 135 13.90 6.39 0.98
N ARG A 136 14.67 5.60 0.26
CA ARG A 136 14.65 4.15 0.26
C ARG A 136 15.97 3.64 0.83
N LEU A 137 15.89 2.69 1.74
CA LEU A 137 17.03 1.96 2.28
C LEU A 137 16.82 0.47 1.98
N ASP A 138 17.62 -0.08 1.09
CA ASP A 138 17.66 -1.49 0.77
C ASP A 138 18.80 -2.14 1.56
N SER A 139 18.59 -3.35 2.09
CA SER A 139 19.62 -4.12 2.75
C SER A 139 19.55 -5.57 2.31
N GLY A 140 20.71 -6.13 1.96
CA GLY A 140 20.89 -7.53 1.65
C GLY A 140 21.41 -8.29 2.87
N LEU A 141 20.64 -9.22 3.43
CA LEU A 141 21.08 -10.10 4.51
C LEU A 141 22.13 -11.13 4.01
N ILE A 142 22.08 -11.44 2.71
CA ILE A 142 22.97 -12.43 2.07
C ILE A 142 24.16 -11.73 1.41
N ASP A 143 23.95 -10.58 0.79
CA ASP A 143 25.00 -9.76 0.17
C ASP A 143 25.05 -8.36 0.81
N PRO A 144 26.03 -8.09 1.69
CA PRO A 144 26.19 -6.76 2.30
C PRO A 144 26.48 -5.63 1.29
N ASN A 145 26.87 -5.95 0.04
CA ASN A 145 27.05 -4.95 -1.00
C ASN A 145 25.71 -4.51 -1.64
N ALA A 146 24.61 -5.16 -1.26
CA ALA A 146 23.26 -4.76 -1.66
C ALA A 146 22.66 -3.67 -0.75
N ASP A 147 23.40 -3.21 0.27
CA ASP A 147 23.00 -2.09 1.10
C ASP A 147 23.06 -0.81 0.26
N GLU A 148 21.89 -0.22 0.05
CA GLU A 148 21.75 0.98 -0.77
C GLU A 148 20.85 2.01 -0.08
N PHE A 149 21.30 3.26 -0.04
CA PHE A 149 20.50 4.39 0.39
C PHE A 149 20.21 5.28 -0.83
N VAL A 150 18.93 5.46 -1.15
CA VAL A 150 18.47 6.23 -2.30
C VAL A 150 17.52 7.34 -1.82
N PRO A 151 17.90 8.62 -1.93
CA PRO A 151 16.96 9.70 -1.75
C PRO A 151 15.96 9.72 -2.91
N GLU A 152 14.66 9.72 -2.61
CA GLU A 152 13.60 9.65 -3.61
C GLU A 152 12.66 10.86 -3.52
N GLY A 153 12.24 11.36 -4.68
CA GLY A 153 11.06 12.22 -4.77
C GLY A 153 9.78 11.37 -4.67
N ASN A 154 8.66 12.02 -4.42
CA ASN A 154 7.34 11.41 -4.45
C ASN A 154 6.35 12.35 -5.12
N ILE A 155 5.78 11.95 -6.25
CA ILE A 155 4.76 12.71 -6.98
C ILE A 155 3.68 11.74 -7.44
N GLY A 156 2.42 12.06 -7.18
CA GLY A 156 1.35 11.16 -7.58
C GLY A 156 -0.05 11.68 -7.38
N PHE A 157 -0.98 10.77 -7.57
CA PHE A 157 -2.40 10.98 -7.36
C PHE A 157 -2.96 9.81 -6.56
N ARG A 158 -3.94 10.09 -5.72
CA ARG A 158 -4.76 9.09 -5.08
C ARG A 158 -6.20 9.56 -5.04
N GLY A 159 -7.13 8.63 -5.04
CA GLY A 159 -8.52 8.97 -4.93
C GLY A 159 -9.37 7.78 -4.55
N SER A 160 -10.59 8.07 -4.16
CA SER A 160 -11.61 7.08 -3.92
C SER A 160 -12.93 7.50 -4.51
N MET A 161 -13.77 6.52 -4.78
CA MET A 161 -15.12 6.70 -5.28
C MET A 161 -16.05 5.68 -4.64
N GLU A 162 -17.19 6.15 -4.12
CA GLU A 162 -18.28 5.31 -3.62
C GLU A 162 -19.50 5.48 -4.55
N PRO A 163 -19.59 4.70 -5.65
CA PRO A 163 -20.69 4.82 -6.61
C PRO A 163 -22.04 4.42 -6.01
N SER A 164 -22.02 3.60 -4.97
CA SER A 164 -23.17 3.19 -4.17
C SER A 164 -22.72 2.74 -2.80
N GLU A 165 -23.66 2.54 -1.88
CA GLU A 165 -23.40 2.04 -0.50
C GLU A 165 -22.65 0.69 -0.44
N ARG A 166 -22.66 -0.09 -1.53
CA ARG A 166 -22.00 -1.38 -1.60
C ARG A 166 -20.67 -1.41 -2.33
N HIS A 167 -20.32 -0.33 -3.03
CA HIS A 167 -19.14 -0.28 -3.88
C HIS A 167 -18.19 0.82 -3.41
N VAL A 168 -16.96 0.43 -3.12
CA VAL A 168 -15.85 1.35 -2.88
C VAL A 168 -14.76 1.04 -3.89
N LEU A 169 -14.34 2.04 -4.65
CA LEU A 169 -13.20 1.98 -5.56
C LEU A 169 -12.13 2.95 -5.06
N LYS A 170 -10.92 2.46 -4.86
CA LYS A 170 -9.75 3.29 -4.52
C LYS A 170 -8.70 3.13 -5.61
N GLY A 171 -7.95 4.18 -5.87
CA GLY A 171 -6.85 4.14 -6.82
C GLY A 171 -5.72 5.05 -6.44
N SER A 172 -4.50 4.67 -6.83
CA SER A 172 -3.32 5.52 -6.68
C SER A 172 -2.32 5.29 -7.80
N LEU A 173 -1.62 6.35 -8.16
CA LEU A 173 -0.52 6.34 -9.11
C LEU A 173 0.57 7.23 -8.55
N PHE A 174 1.76 6.67 -8.34
CA PHE A 174 2.93 7.37 -7.82
C PHE A 174 4.13 7.18 -8.72
N LEU A 175 4.94 8.22 -8.80
CA LEU A 175 6.28 8.26 -9.39
C LEU A 175 7.27 8.61 -8.28
N TYR A 176 8.32 7.82 -8.14
CA TYR A 176 9.42 8.00 -7.20
C TYR A 176 10.72 8.16 -7.99
N PRO A 177 11.08 9.38 -8.45
CA PRO A 177 12.36 9.61 -9.08
C PRO A 177 13.48 9.51 -8.04
N ASP A 178 14.59 8.86 -8.44
CA ASP A 178 15.84 8.91 -7.71
C ASP A 178 16.42 10.33 -7.80
N LEU A 179 16.74 10.93 -6.63
CA LEU A 179 17.26 12.30 -6.58
C LEU A 179 18.78 12.37 -6.75
N ASP A 180 19.50 11.25 -6.64
CA ASP A 180 20.94 11.21 -6.87
C ASP A 180 21.31 11.14 -8.36
N GLY A 181 20.47 10.49 -9.16
CA GLY A 181 20.77 10.25 -10.58
C GLY A 181 19.74 10.80 -11.57
N LEU A 182 18.49 10.97 -11.20
CA LEU A 182 17.34 11.34 -12.06
C LEU A 182 17.12 10.43 -13.28
N GLU A 183 18.01 9.47 -13.53
CA GLU A 183 17.92 8.49 -14.61
C GLU A 183 17.06 7.29 -14.19
N ASP A 184 17.07 7.00 -12.90
CA ASP A 184 16.31 5.92 -12.30
C ASP A 184 15.04 6.43 -11.61
N TYR A 185 13.99 5.63 -11.71
CA TYR A 185 12.72 5.91 -11.06
C TYR A 185 11.92 4.64 -10.83
N ARG A 186 11.01 4.71 -9.89
CA ARG A 186 9.98 3.70 -9.66
C ARG A 186 8.60 4.30 -9.90
N THR A 187 7.68 3.48 -10.42
CA THR A 187 6.26 3.81 -10.42
C THR A 187 5.50 2.76 -9.66
N PHE A 188 4.45 3.19 -8.98
CA PHE A 188 3.52 2.32 -8.29
C PHE A 188 2.10 2.70 -8.66
N THR A 189 1.35 1.73 -9.18
CA THR A 189 -0.07 1.88 -9.50
C THR A 189 -0.85 0.86 -8.69
N ASN A 190 -1.93 1.30 -8.06
CA ASN A 190 -2.83 0.43 -7.33
C ASN A 190 -4.28 0.77 -7.68
N ILE A 191 -5.09 -0.27 -7.86
CA ILE A 191 -6.55 -0.17 -7.98
C ILE A 191 -7.13 -1.22 -7.03
N ASP A 192 -8.05 -0.77 -6.19
CA ASP A 192 -8.72 -1.59 -5.20
C ASP A 192 -10.24 -1.40 -5.32
N TRP A 193 -10.95 -2.47 -5.62
CA TRP A 193 -12.40 -2.47 -5.65
C TRP A 193 -12.94 -3.39 -4.57
N ASN A 194 -13.80 -2.83 -3.72
CA ASN A 194 -14.47 -3.53 -2.65
C ASN A 194 -15.98 -3.56 -2.91
N TYR A 195 -16.57 -4.73 -2.82
CA TYR A 195 -18.02 -4.95 -2.94
C TYR A 195 -18.56 -5.57 -1.65
N MET A 196 -19.43 -4.85 -0.95
CA MET A 196 -20.08 -5.29 0.27
C MET A 196 -21.10 -6.40 -0.03
N LEU A 197 -20.78 -7.63 0.41
CA LEU A 197 -21.64 -8.79 0.27
C LEU A 197 -22.74 -8.82 1.34
N ASP A 198 -22.34 -8.62 2.59
CA ASP A 198 -23.20 -8.61 3.76
C ASP A 198 -22.79 -7.46 4.69
N PRO A 199 -23.55 -6.34 4.68
CA PRO A 199 -23.26 -5.19 5.53
C PRO A 199 -23.38 -5.48 7.01
N ASP A 200 -24.31 -6.38 7.42
CA ASP A 200 -24.57 -6.69 8.82
C ASP A 200 -23.42 -7.49 9.46
N GLN A 201 -22.69 -8.24 8.65
CA GLN A 201 -21.53 -9.02 9.06
C GLN A 201 -20.18 -8.38 8.66
N GLY A 202 -20.20 -7.20 8.03
CA GLY A 202 -18.99 -6.56 7.54
C GLY A 202 -18.24 -7.38 6.46
N LEU A 203 -18.96 -8.28 5.76
CA LEU A 203 -18.35 -9.18 4.78
C LEU A 203 -18.33 -8.55 3.39
N SER A 204 -17.18 -8.57 2.74
CA SER A 204 -17.00 -8.02 1.40
C SER A 204 -16.11 -8.88 0.50
N LEU A 205 -16.29 -8.71 -0.81
CA LEU A 205 -15.40 -9.19 -1.85
C LEU A 205 -14.48 -8.06 -2.26
N ARG A 206 -13.18 -8.29 -2.26
CA ARG A 206 -12.17 -7.33 -2.65
C ARG A 206 -11.39 -7.81 -3.87
N ILE A 207 -11.24 -6.96 -4.88
CA ILE A 207 -10.34 -7.16 -6.01
C ILE A 207 -9.28 -6.07 -5.94
N ASN A 208 -8.03 -6.50 -5.80
CA ASN A 208 -6.88 -5.61 -5.75
C ASN A 208 -5.98 -5.88 -6.95
N ALA A 209 -5.61 -4.83 -7.67
CA ALA A 209 -4.63 -4.87 -8.75
C ALA A 209 -3.53 -3.87 -8.45
N ASP A 210 -2.30 -4.32 -8.43
CA ASP A 210 -1.12 -3.48 -8.25
C ASP A 210 -0.06 -3.75 -9.32
N GLN A 211 0.65 -2.69 -9.68
CA GLN A 211 1.80 -2.74 -10.56
C GLN A 211 2.92 -1.91 -9.96
N GLU A 212 4.11 -2.48 -9.90
CA GLU A 212 5.35 -1.80 -9.59
C GLU A 212 6.27 -1.88 -10.82
N TYR A 213 6.83 -0.75 -11.22
CA TYR A 213 7.87 -0.65 -12.23
C TYR A 213 9.08 0.04 -11.62
N ASP A 214 10.27 -0.52 -11.82
CA ASP A 214 11.51 -0.02 -11.25
C ASP A 214 12.61 -0.14 -12.29
N THR A 215 13.20 0.99 -12.70
CA THR A 215 14.23 1.04 -13.74
C THR A 215 15.53 0.37 -13.32
N ALA A 216 15.86 0.40 -12.02
CA ALA A 216 17.08 -0.20 -11.48
C ALA A 216 17.02 -1.73 -11.37
N ARG A 217 15.85 -2.36 -11.53
CA ARG A 217 15.68 -3.81 -11.42
C ARG A 217 15.91 -4.55 -12.72
N LEU A 218 16.40 -5.80 -12.62
CA LEU A 218 16.49 -6.75 -13.73
C LEU A 218 15.11 -7.08 -14.30
N VAL A 219 14.13 -7.34 -13.43
CA VAL A 219 12.71 -7.50 -13.78
C VAL A 219 12.02 -6.18 -13.49
N ARG A 220 11.94 -5.32 -14.49
CA ARG A 220 11.48 -3.93 -14.35
C ARG A 220 10.01 -3.77 -14.00
N SER A 221 9.17 -4.73 -14.35
CA SER A 221 7.72 -4.62 -14.11
C SER A 221 7.20 -5.86 -13.39
N ALA A 222 6.52 -5.64 -12.28
CA ALA A 222 5.76 -6.65 -11.57
C ALA A 222 4.31 -6.17 -11.46
N TRP A 223 3.36 -7.06 -11.77
CA TRP A 223 1.94 -6.78 -11.59
C TRP A 223 1.26 -7.96 -10.88
N ASN A 224 0.28 -7.65 -10.08
CA ASN A 224 -0.53 -8.64 -9.37
C ASN A 224 -2.00 -8.27 -9.48
N VAL A 225 -2.86 -9.28 -9.63
CA VAL A 225 -4.31 -9.13 -9.47
C VAL A 225 -4.78 -10.23 -8.52
N LYS A 226 -5.51 -9.83 -7.49
CA LYS A 226 -5.97 -10.75 -6.45
C LYS A 226 -7.43 -10.54 -6.12
N VAL A 227 -8.10 -11.64 -5.86
CA VAL A 227 -9.46 -11.67 -5.35
C VAL A 227 -9.41 -12.18 -3.92
N MET A 228 -10.03 -11.45 -3.01
CA MET A 228 -9.97 -11.73 -1.58
C MET A 228 -11.37 -11.62 -0.96
N VAL A 229 -11.58 -12.36 0.11
CA VAL A 229 -12.70 -12.13 1.02
C VAL A 229 -12.19 -11.29 2.18
N GLN A 230 -12.89 -10.22 2.51
CA GLN A 230 -12.55 -9.30 3.59
C GLN A 230 -13.68 -9.30 4.63
N MET A 231 -13.31 -9.24 5.88
CA MET A 231 -14.21 -9.11 7.01
C MET A 231 -13.76 -7.94 7.89
N GLU A 232 -14.71 -7.12 8.30
CA GLU A 232 -14.54 -6.08 9.32
C GLU A 232 -14.56 -6.74 10.71
N LEU A 233 -13.63 -6.33 11.61
CA LEU A 233 -13.41 -6.97 12.92
C LEU A 233 -13.99 -6.13 14.07
#